data_c70cabfc2c11b82d53ed9ad8432ce597
#
_entry.id   c70cabfc2c11b82d53ed9ad8432ce597
#
_cell.length_a   1.000
_cell.length_b   1.000
_cell.length_c   1.000
_cell.angle_alpha   90.00
_cell.angle_beta   90.00
_cell.angle_gamma   90.00
#
_symmetry.space_group_name_H-M   'P 1'
#
loop_
_entity.id
_entity.type
_entity.pdbx_description
1 polymer ?
#
loop_
_entity_poly.entity_id
_entity_poly.type
_entity_poly.pdbx_seq_one_letter_code
_entity_poly.pdbx_strand_id
1 'polypeptide(L)'
;DLKDKIEDILNISISSLTVKDKADLVVALEQKVDWIGFSFVRSAREVIELRHLINSHNGNAKIIAKIEKPEAVSDLHGILLETDAVMVARGDLGVEIPLESVPLIQKKIVSMAQDLAKPVIIATQMMESMMDNITPNRAEVNDVANAVMDGADAVMLSGETSVGKHPIEVIKIMSRIINEVENNFDNIYVKETLPKKNNERFITDSICFNVCRLAQRVEAKAIITMTHSGYTAYKISSQRPKSEIFVFSSNKKLLSTLSLVWGVSTFYYNKTISTDHTIADITHLLKKEGYAESGDLIINTASIPLLENGKTNMLKLSYID
;
A
#
# COMPACT_ATOMS: atom_id res chain seq x y z
N ASP A 1 -46.66 -1.57 10.88
CA ASP A 1 -46.15 -2.34 12.02
C ASP A 1 -44.95 -1.58 12.62
N LEU A 2 -44.75 -1.67 13.96
CA LEU A 2 -43.65 -0.97 14.66
C LEU A 2 -42.30 -1.49 14.19
N LYS A 3 -42.23 -2.77 13.81
CA LYS A 3 -41.03 -3.43 13.27
C LYS A 3 -40.63 -2.86 11.88
N ASP A 4 -41.60 -2.68 11.01
CA ASP A 4 -41.39 -2.10 9.68
C ASP A 4 -40.94 -0.64 9.78
N LYS A 5 -41.51 0.13 10.73
CA LYS A 5 -41.09 1.51 11.01
C LYS A 5 -39.69 1.60 11.63
N ILE A 6 -39.30 0.61 12.44
CA ILE A 6 -37.95 0.54 13.00
C ILE A 6 -36.95 0.13 11.91
N GLU A 7 -37.31 -0.80 11.03
CA GLU A 7 -36.49 -1.17 9.87
C GLU A 7 -36.35 -0.03 8.86
N ASP A 8 -37.43 0.76 8.62
CA ASP A 8 -37.37 1.97 7.82
C ASP A 8 -36.51 3.08 8.45
N ILE A 9 -36.55 3.23 9.78
CA ILE A 9 -35.68 4.16 10.51
C ILE A 9 -34.24 3.71 10.55
N LEU A 10 -33.98 2.41 10.65
CA LEU A 10 -32.64 1.81 10.57
C LEU A 10 -32.06 1.83 9.15
N ASN A 11 -32.93 1.82 8.13
CA ASN A 11 -32.60 1.99 6.71
C ASN A 11 -32.50 3.44 6.25
N ILE A 12 -32.49 4.43 7.15
CA ILE A 12 -32.10 5.79 6.77
C ILE A 12 -30.64 5.69 6.31
N SER A 13 -30.46 5.72 5.00
CA SER A 13 -29.12 5.76 4.37
C SER A 13 -28.52 7.13 4.66
N ILE A 14 -27.99 7.30 5.86
CA ILE A 14 -27.15 8.45 6.18
C ILE A 14 -25.93 8.31 5.26
N SER A 15 -25.75 9.28 4.36
CA SER A 15 -24.57 9.33 3.52
C SER A 15 -23.32 9.26 4.39
N SER A 16 -22.36 8.41 4.05
CA SER A 16 -21.05 8.36 4.74
C SER A 16 -20.31 9.70 4.63
N LEU A 17 -20.69 10.55 3.66
CA LEU A 17 -20.16 11.90 3.48
C LEU A 17 -21.15 12.93 3.99
N THR A 18 -20.89 13.47 5.18
CA THR A 18 -21.67 14.58 5.76
C THR A 18 -21.38 15.91 5.03
N VAL A 19 -22.18 16.93 5.31
CA VAL A 19 -21.92 18.30 4.80
C VAL A 19 -20.56 18.81 5.28
N LYS A 20 -20.19 18.48 6.52
CA LYS A 20 -18.89 18.84 7.08
C LYS A 20 -17.75 18.13 6.33
N ASP A 21 -17.88 16.83 6.08
CA ASP A 21 -16.85 16.06 5.37
C ASP A 21 -16.61 16.62 3.95
N LYS A 22 -17.66 17.05 3.26
CA LYS A 22 -17.53 17.70 1.94
C LYS A 22 -16.79 19.03 2.03
N ALA A 23 -17.02 19.83 3.07
CA ALA A 23 -16.29 21.07 3.30
C ALA A 23 -14.81 20.80 3.67
N ASP A 24 -14.55 19.85 4.55
CA ASP A 24 -13.20 19.44 4.95
C ASP A 24 -12.43 18.86 3.75
N LEU A 25 -13.09 18.13 2.86
CA LEU A 25 -12.51 17.64 1.61
C LEU A 25 -11.96 18.76 0.74
N VAL A 26 -12.71 19.85 0.58
CA VAL A 26 -12.25 21.02 -0.21
C VAL A 26 -10.95 21.56 0.37
N VAL A 27 -10.89 21.77 1.69
CA VAL A 27 -9.68 22.25 2.37
C VAL A 27 -8.50 21.28 2.17
N ALA A 28 -8.74 19.98 2.31
CA ALA A 28 -7.71 18.96 2.11
C ALA A 28 -7.17 18.98 0.66
N LEU A 29 -8.04 19.13 -0.33
CA LEU A 29 -7.63 19.21 -1.74
C LEU A 29 -6.86 20.48 -2.06
N GLU A 30 -7.21 21.63 -1.46
CA GLU A 30 -6.45 22.87 -1.55
C GLU A 30 -5.02 22.72 -0.96
N GLN A 31 -4.87 21.95 0.13
CA GLN A 31 -3.58 21.62 0.72
C GLN A 31 -2.81 20.55 -0.08
N LYS A 32 -3.40 20.05 -1.18
CA LYS A 32 -2.77 19.08 -2.10
C LYS A 32 -2.32 17.79 -1.41
N VAL A 33 -3.12 17.29 -0.46
CA VAL A 33 -2.84 16.01 0.21
C VAL A 33 -2.72 14.87 -0.81
N ASP A 34 -1.88 13.89 -0.51
CA ASP A 34 -1.69 12.72 -1.38
C ASP A 34 -2.79 11.68 -1.17
N TRP A 35 -3.25 11.52 0.07
CA TRP A 35 -4.20 10.49 0.47
C TRP A 35 -5.35 11.07 1.31
N ILE A 36 -6.54 10.53 1.11
CA ILE A 36 -7.73 10.81 1.93
C ILE A 36 -8.21 9.51 2.55
N GLY A 37 -8.20 9.45 3.88
CA GLY A 37 -8.79 8.36 4.64
C GLY A 37 -10.32 8.53 4.70
N PHE A 38 -11.06 7.58 4.14
CA PHE A 38 -12.52 7.59 4.13
C PHE A 38 -13.06 6.64 5.20
N SER A 39 -13.55 7.21 6.30
CA SER A 39 -14.12 6.47 7.43
C SER A 39 -15.54 6.01 7.16
N PHE A 40 -15.94 4.93 7.84
CA PHE A 40 -17.29 4.37 7.82
C PHE A 40 -17.82 4.00 6.44
N VAL A 41 -16.92 3.62 5.53
CA VAL A 41 -17.29 3.12 4.20
C VAL A 41 -18.16 1.87 4.36
N ARG A 42 -19.25 1.80 3.59
CA ARG A 42 -20.17 0.64 3.58
C ARG A 42 -20.22 -0.07 2.23
N SER A 43 -19.94 0.64 1.13
CA SER A 43 -20.04 0.08 -0.20
C SER A 43 -19.10 0.74 -1.21
N ALA A 44 -18.88 0.05 -2.33
CA ALA A 44 -18.17 0.58 -3.49
C ALA A 44 -18.77 1.88 -4.02
N ARG A 45 -20.10 2.01 -3.97
CA ARG A 45 -20.83 3.21 -4.41
C ARG A 45 -20.37 4.48 -3.67
N GLU A 46 -20.14 4.38 -2.36
CA GLU A 46 -19.69 5.52 -1.56
C GLU A 46 -18.25 5.93 -1.91
N VAL A 47 -17.39 4.97 -2.23
CA VAL A 47 -16.02 5.26 -2.73
C VAL A 47 -16.08 5.97 -4.08
N ILE A 48 -16.96 5.54 -4.98
CA ILE A 48 -17.19 6.18 -6.28
C ILE A 48 -17.70 7.62 -6.07
N GLU A 49 -18.64 7.85 -5.14
CA GLU A 49 -19.14 9.19 -4.82
C GLU A 49 -18.00 10.11 -4.37
N LEU A 50 -17.17 9.66 -3.44
CA LEU A 50 -15.98 10.43 -3.00
C LEU A 50 -15.03 10.69 -4.16
N ARG A 51 -14.78 9.72 -5.03
CA ARG A 51 -13.94 9.88 -6.22
C ARG A 51 -14.48 10.95 -7.15
N HIS A 52 -15.79 10.98 -7.38
CA HIS A 52 -16.43 12.02 -8.19
C HIS A 52 -16.29 13.41 -7.57
N LEU A 53 -16.42 13.52 -6.24
CA LEU A 53 -16.21 14.78 -5.53
C LEU A 53 -14.76 15.27 -5.65
N ILE A 54 -13.78 14.41 -5.46
CA ILE A 54 -12.35 14.75 -5.65
C ILE A 54 -12.12 15.28 -7.07
N ASN A 55 -12.63 14.57 -8.08
CA ASN A 55 -12.45 14.94 -9.48
C ASN A 55 -13.17 16.28 -9.82
N SER A 56 -14.36 16.53 -9.27
CA SER A 56 -15.12 17.76 -9.51
C SER A 56 -14.42 19.03 -8.97
N HIS A 57 -13.52 18.85 -7.98
CA HIS A 57 -12.67 19.92 -7.45
C HIS A 57 -11.27 19.93 -8.10
N ASN A 58 -11.09 19.26 -9.25
CA ASN A 58 -9.79 19.10 -9.93
C ASN A 58 -8.71 18.48 -9.03
N GLY A 59 -9.12 17.74 -7.99
CA GLY A 59 -8.22 17.00 -7.11
C GLY A 59 -7.77 15.69 -7.75
N ASN A 60 -6.68 15.15 -7.24
CA ASN A 60 -6.17 13.85 -7.65
C ASN A 60 -5.64 13.06 -6.43
N ALA A 61 -6.15 13.36 -5.23
CA ALA A 61 -5.86 12.61 -4.03
C ALA A 61 -6.36 11.17 -4.17
N LYS A 62 -5.61 10.24 -3.62
CA LYS A 62 -5.95 8.83 -3.54
C LYS A 62 -6.83 8.54 -2.34
N ILE A 63 -7.64 7.50 -2.41
CA ILE A 63 -8.59 7.12 -1.37
C ILE A 63 -8.07 5.89 -0.62
N ILE A 64 -8.02 5.99 0.71
CA ILE A 64 -7.88 4.86 1.61
C ILE A 64 -9.26 4.55 2.19
N ALA A 65 -9.88 3.44 1.78
CA ALA A 65 -11.12 3.00 2.38
C ALA A 65 -10.85 2.35 3.75
N LYS A 66 -11.47 2.89 4.80
CA LYS A 66 -11.35 2.33 6.16
C LYS A 66 -12.48 1.31 6.37
N ILE A 67 -12.11 0.06 6.59
CA ILE A 67 -13.04 -1.04 6.83
C ILE A 67 -13.35 -1.09 8.32
N GLU A 68 -14.51 -0.54 8.67
CA GLU A 68 -15.00 -0.33 10.04
C GLU A 68 -16.41 -0.91 10.25
N LYS A 69 -17.11 -1.28 9.17
CA LYS A 69 -18.51 -1.68 9.19
C LYS A 69 -18.74 -3.07 8.59
N PRO A 70 -19.73 -3.84 9.10
CA PRO A 70 -20.08 -5.15 8.54
C PRO A 70 -20.47 -5.10 7.06
N GLU A 71 -21.13 -4.02 6.63
CA GLU A 71 -21.51 -3.82 5.22
C GLU A 71 -20.28 -3.72 4.32
N ALA A 72 -19.22 -3.03 4.79
CA ALA A 72 -17.96 -2.96 4.06
C ALA A 72 -17.29 -4.34 3.93
N VAL A 73 -17.39 -5.19 4.95
CA VAL A 73 -16.88 -6.57 4.87
C VAL A 73 -17.68 -7.39 3.86
N SER A 74 -18.98 -7.12 3.72
CA SER A 74 -19.86 -7.79 2.77
C SER A 74 -19.58 -7.36 1.33
N ASP A 75 -19.32 -6.07 1.06
CA ASP A 75 -18.98 -5.51 -0.25
C ASP A 75 -17.46 -5.29 -0.43
N LEU A 76 -16.64 -6.03 0.29
CA LEU A 76 -15.19 -5.83 0.31
C LEU A 76 -14.55 -5.85 -1.08
N HIS A 77 -14.96 -6.77 -1.95
CA HIS A 77 -14.41 -6.87 -3.29
C HIS A 77 -14.74 -5.63 -4.13
N GLY A 78 -16.00 -5.15 -4.07
CA GLY A 78 -16.42 -3.93 -4.75
C GLY A 78 -15.63 -2.71 -4.27
N ILE A 79 -15.50 -2.54 -2.95
CA ILE A 79 -14.72 -1.45 -2.35
C ILE A 79 -13.25 -1.51 -2.80
N LEU A 80 -12.62 -2.69 -2.79
CA LEU A 80 -11.23 -2.86 -3.21
C LEU A 80 -10.99 -2.54 -4.69
N LEU A 81 -11.97 -2.73 -5.56
CA LEU A 81 -11.86 -2.33 -6.97
C LEU A 81 -11.82 -0.81 -7.12
N GLU A 82 -12.60 -0.08 -6.36
CA GLU A 82 -12.79 1.37 -6.50
C GLU A 82 -11.82 2.22 -5.66
N THR A 83 -11.26 1.67 -4.57
CA THR A 83 -10.31 2.38 -3.71
C THR A 83 -8.87 2.29 -4.22
N ASP A 84 -7.98 3.14 -3.72
CA ASP A 84 -6.53 3.08 -4.04
C ASP A 84 -5.74 2.30 -2.98
N ALA A 85 -6.20 2.30 -1.74
CA ALA A 85 -5.65 1.52 -0.63
C ALA A 85 -6.77 1.19 0.37
N VAL A 86 -6.50 0.29 1.30
CA VAL A 86 -7.45 -0.09 2.34
C VAL A 86 -6.80 -0.04 3.71
N MET A 87 -7.59 0.31 4.73
CA MET A 87 -7.18 0.26 6.13
C MET A 87 -8.13 -0.66 6.91
N VAL A 88 -7.58 -1.60 7.65
CA VAL A 88 -8.31 -2.40 8.63
C VAL A 88 -8.29 -1.65 9.94
N ALA A 89 -9.37 -0.94 10.25
CA ALA A 89 -9.54 -0.15 11.48
C ALA A 89 -10.17 -1.05 12.58
N ARG A 90 -9.33 -1.87 13.20
CA ARG A 90 -9.76 -2.96 14.08
C ARG A 90 -10.54 -2.51 15.30
N GLY A 91 -10.22 -1.33 15.84
CA GLY A 91 -10.94 -0.76 17.00
C GLY A 91 -12.42 -0.55 16.70
N ASP A 92 -12.71 0.16 15.60
CA ASP A 92 -14.09 0.45 15.19
C ASP A 92 -14.79 -0.83 14.68
N LEU A 93 -14.10 -1.64 13.88
CA LEU A 93 -14.64 -2.90 13.35
C LEU A 93 -15.01 -3.87 14.48
N GLY A 94 -14.19 -3.99 15.54
CA GLY A 94 -14.43 -4.87 16.66
C GLY A 94 -15.59 -4.45 17.58
N VAL A 95 -16.09 -3.22 17.44
CA VAL A 95 -17.34 -2.77 18.09
C VAL A 95 -18.57 -3.23 17.29
N GLU A 96 -18.44 -3.34 15.97
CA GLU A 96 -19.54 -3.61 15.04
C GLU A 96 -19.75 -5.09 14.73
N ILE A 97 -18.72 -5.93 14.91
CA ILE A 97 -18.75 -7.38 14.63
C ILE A 97 -18.24 -8.18 15.83
N PRO A 98 -18.52 -9.50 15.93
CA PRO A 98 -17.93 -10.34 16.97
C PRO A 98 -16.40 -10.24 16.97
N LEU A 99 -15.84 -9.94 18.14
CA LEU A 99 -14.41 -9.64 18.31
C LEU A 99 -13.51 -10.78 17.79
N GLU A 100 -13.92 -12.03 18.01
CA GLU A 100 -13.26 -13.23 17.57
C GLU A 100 -13.20 -13.37 16.02
N SER A 101 -14.05 -12.66 15.30
CA SER A 101 -14.08 -12.65 13.83
C SER A 101 -13.06 -11.67 13.22
N VAL A 102 -12.63 -10.64 13.97
CA VAL A 102 -11.75 -9.58 13.48
C VAL A 102 -10.44 -10.13 12.88
N PRO A 103 -9.73 -11.08 13.51
CA PRO A 103 -8.47 -11.59 12.94
C PRO A 103 -8.66 -12.30 11.59
N LEU A 104 -9.75 -13.05 11.41
CA LEU A 104 -10.04 -13.74 10.14
C LEU A 104 -10.42 -12.76 9.05
N ILE A 105 -11.17 -11.72 9.38
CA ILE A 105 -11.55 -10.65 8.46
C ILE A 105 -10.30 -9.85 8.06
N GLN A 106 -9.41 -9.51 9.00
CA GLN A 106 -8.12 -8.88 8.70
C GLN A 106 -7.34 -9.68 7.64
N LYS A 107 -7.13 -10.98 7.87
CA LYS A 107 -6.42 -11.86 6.93
C LYS A 107 -7.08 -11.89 5.55
N LYS A 108 -8.42 -11.94 5.50
CA LYS A 108 -9.18 -11.88 4.25
C LYS A 108 -8.95 -10.57 3.51
N ILE A 109 -9.02 -9.41 4.22
CA ILE A 109 -8.81 -8.09 3.62
C ILE A 109 -7.39 -7.99 3.07
N VAL A 110 -6.38 -8.37 3.85
CA VAL A 110 -4.97 -8.35 3.44
C VAL A 110 -4.76 -9.18 2.17
N SER A 111 -5.23 -10.43 2.16
CA SER A 111 -5.07 -11.31 1.01
C SER A 111 -5.73 -10.75 -0.25
N MET A 112 -6.97 -10.27 -0.15
CA MET A 112 -7.70 -9.71 -1.30
C MET A 112 -7.07 -8.40 -1.80
N ALA A 113 -6.60 -7.54 -0.89
CA ALA A 113 -5.93 -6.29 -1.25
C ALA A 113 -4.63 -6.57 -2.02
N GLN A 114 -3.82 -7.52 -1.56
CA GLN A 114 -2.59 -7.93 -2.25
C GLN A 114 -2.86 -8.49 -3.65
N ASP A 115 -3.90 -9.33 -3.82
CA ASP A 115 -4.27 -9.89 -5.13
C ASP A 115 -4.65 -8.80 -6.14
N LEU A 116 -5.22 -7.69 -5.64
CA LEU A 116 -5.57 -6.52 -6.44
C LEU A 116 -4.44 -5.47 -6.51
N ALA A 117 -3.28 -5.74 -5.90
CA ALA A 117 -2.16 -4.81 -5.78
C ALA A 117 -2.56 -3.46 -5.15
N LYS A 118 -3.39 -3.52 -4.10
CA LYS A 118 -3.79 -2.37 -3.29
C LYS A 118 -3.05 -2.40 -1.96
N PRO A 119 -2.37 -1.32 -1.56
CA PRO A 119 -1.75 -1.25 -0.24
C PRO A 119 -2.77 -1.46 0.87
N VAL A 120 -2.35 -2.16 1.92
CA VAL A 120 -3.18 -2.41 3.10
C VAL A 120 -2.47 -1.96 4.38
N ILE A 121 -3.21 -1.21 5.20
CA ILE A 121 -2.74 -0.69 6.48
C ILE A 121 -3.48 -1.45 7.59
N ILE A 122 -2.74 -2.00 8.55
CA ILE A 122 -3.32 -2.51 9.80
C ILE A 122 -3.23 -1.41 10.86
N ALA A 123 -4.39 -1.05 11.41
CA ALA A 123 -4.53 0.10 12.28
C ALA A 123 -5.20 -0.24 13.61
N THR A 124 -4.94 0.60 14.59
CA THR A 124 -5.46 0.61 15.96
C THR A 124 -4.98 -0.56 16.84
N GLN A 125 -4.77 -0.27 18.12
CA GLN A 125 -4.41 -1.25 19.16
C GLN A 125 -3.16 -2.07 18.82
N MET A 126 -2.16 -1.45 18.12
CA MET A 126 -0.94 -2.14 17.74
C MET A 126 0.04 -2.26 18.90
N MET A 127 0.27 -1.16 19.63
CA MET A 127 1.24 -1.04 20.73
C MET A 127 0.64 -0.20 21.86
N GLU A 128 -0.65 -0.35 22.16
CA GLU A 128 -1.44 0.53 23.02
C GLU A 128 -0.87 0.63 24.44
N SER A 129 -0.33 -0.46 24.99
CA SER A 129 0.30 -0.43 26.31
C SER A 129 1.49 0.52 26.41
N MET A 130 2.13 0.83 25.27
CA MET A 130 3.24 1.78 25.20
C MET A 130 2.80 3.25 25.24
N MET A 131 1.52 3.55 25.35
CA MET A 131 1.07 4.88 25.72
C MET A 131 1.64 5.28 27.08
N ASP A 132 1.70 4.34 28.02
CA ASP A 132 2.20 4.53 29.37
C ASP A 132 3.51 3.80 29.68
N ASN A 133 3.74 2.63 29.09
CA ASN A 133 4.89 1.78 29.35
C ASN A 133 5.99 1.97 28.31
N ILE A 134 7.25 1.83 28.72
CA ILE A 134 8.39 1.95 27.80
C ILE A 134 8.59 0.68 26.92
N THR A 135 7.94 -0.42 27.28
CA THR A 135 7.99 -1.71 26.55
C THR A 135 6.59 -2.23 26.29
N PRO A 136 6.35 -2.85 25.14
CA PRO A 136 5.07 -3.48 24.82
C PRO A 136 4.86 -4.77 25.60
N ASN A 137 3.62 -5.21 25.70
CA ASN A 137 3.34 -6.55 26.15
C ASN A 137 3.56 -7.60 25.01
N ARG A 138 3.61 -8.89 25.37
CA ARG A 138 3.88 -9.97 24.40
C ARG A 138 2.80 -10.13 23.33
N ALA A 139 1.55 -9.81 23.65
CA ALA A 139 0.45 -9.90 22.70
C ALA A 139 0.57 -8.85 21.61
N GLU A 140 0.98 -7.63 21.96
CA GLU A 140 1.24 -6.55 21.00
C GLU A 140 2.42 -6.87 20.08
N VAL A 141 3.53 -7.40 20.61
CA VAL A 141 4.66 -7.87 19.80
C VAL A 141 4.20 -8.92 18.79
N ASN A 142 3.39 -9.89 19.25
CA ASN A 142 2.85 -10.93 18.39
C ASN A 142 1.86 -10.37 17.35
N ASP A 143 1.07 -9.36 17.71
CA ASP A 143 0.10 -8.73 16.81
C ASP A 143 0.80 -7.98 15.67
N VAL A 144 1.80 -7.15 15.99
CA VAL A 144 2.62 -6.47 14.97
C VAL A 144 3.30 -7.50 14.05
N ALA A 145 3.91 -8.53 14.62
CA ALA A 145 4.55 -9.60 13.85
C ALA A 145 3.55 -10.31 12.91
N ASN A 146 2.34 -10.65 13.40
CA ASN A 146 1.30 -11.26 12.57
C ASN A 146 0.82 -10.34 11.45
N ALA A 147 0.65 -9.04 11.71
CA ALA A 147 0.27 -8.08 10.66
C ALA A 147 1.29 -8.09 9.50
N VAL A 148 2.58 -8.11 9.82
CA VAL A 148 3.67 -8.21 8.82
C VAL A 148 3.64 -9.57 8.12
N MET A 149 3.53 -10.67 8.86
CA MET A 149 3.45 -12.03 8.30
C MET A 149 2.22 -12.24 7.41
N ASP A 150 1.10 -11.58 7.71
CA ASP A 150 -0.10 -11.59 6.86
C ASP A 150 0.13 -10.84 5.54
N GLY A 151 1.13 -9.95 5.51
CA GLY A 151 1.52 -9.19 4.33
C GLY A 151 0.94 -7.78 4.28
N ALA A 152 0.76 -7.11 5.41
CA ALA A 152 0.43 -5.69 5.45
C ALA A 152 1.51 -4.84 4.76
N ASP A 153 1.11 -3.75 4.11
CA ASP A 153 2.04 -2.77 3.55
C ASP A 153 2.53 -1.80 4.62
N ALA A 154 1.68 -1.49 5.59
CA ALA A 154 2.01 -0.63 6.72
C ALA A 154 1.24 -1.03 7.97
N VAL A 155 1.80 -0.71 9.13
CA VAL A 155 1.15 -0.74 10.43
C VAL A 155 1.06 0.69 10.96
N MET A 156 -0.05 1.04 11.62
CA MET A 156 -0.31 2.40 12.05
C MET A 156 -0.29 2.51 13.59
N LEU A 157 0.42 3.50 14.07
CA LEU A 157 0.33 3.99 15.46
C LEU A 157 -0.62 5.18 15.52
N SER A 158 -1.33 5.34 16.60
CA SER A 158 -2.30 6.42 16.84
C SER A 158 -1.97 7.16 18.14
N GLY A 159 -2.64 6.83 19.22
CA GLY A 159 -2.41 7.40 20.57
C GLY A 159 -0.99 7.22 21.05
N GLU A 160 -0.36 6.10 20.70
CA GLU A 160 1.01 5.73 21.12
C GLU A 160 2.04 6.79 20.74
N THR A 161 1.84 7.49 19.62
CA THR A 161 2.74 8.55 19.13
C THR A 161 2.19 9.96 19.34
N SER A 162 0.85 10.15 19.40
CA SER A 162 0.24 11.48 19.49
C SER A 162 0.12 11.99 20.93
N VAL A 163 -0.16 11.11 21.88
CA VAL A 163 -0.36 11.45 23.32
C VAL A 163 0.40 10.53 24.26
N GLY A 164 0.99 9.44 23.77
CA GLY A 164 1.77 8.49 24.56
C GLY A 164 3.04 9.12 25.15
N LYS A 165 3.53 8.54 26.24
CA LYS A 165 4.71 9.04 26.98
C LYS A 165 6.03 8.70 26.27
N HIS A 166 6.04 7.71 25.36
CA HIS A 166 7.25 7.15 24.77
C HIS A 166 7.21 7.09 23.22
N PRO A 167 6.86 8.19 22.49
CA PRO A 167 6.59 8.17 21.07
C PRO A 167 7.78 7.71 20.21
N ILE A 168 9.00 7.99 20.62
CA ILE A 168 10.22 7.58 19.90
C ILE A 168 10.47 6.08 20.11
N GLU A 169 10.33 5.60 21.36
CA GLU A 169 10.62 4.19 21.66
C GLU A 169 9.61 3.24 21.05
N VAL A 170 8.32 3.62 20.95
CA VAL A 170 7.32 2.77 20.30
C VAL A 170 7.65 2.57 18.82
N ILE A 171 8.09 3.61 18.11
CA ILE A 171 8.51 3.51 16.70
C ILE A 171 9.74 2.58 16.57
N LYS A 172 10.75 2.76 17.43
CA LYS A 172 11.96 1.91 17.42
C LYS A 172 11.63 0.45 17.68
N ILE A 173 10.74 0.16 18.64
CA ILE A 173 10.37 -1.21 18.97
C ILE A 173 9.56 -1.82 17.83
N MET A 174 8.57 -1.09 17.29
CA MET A 174 7.79 -1.55 16.14
C MET A 174 8.71 -1.86 14.94
N SER A 175 9.65 -0.97 14.62
CA SER A 175 10.63 -1.20 13.54
C SER A 175 11.49 -2.44 13.79
N ARG A 176 11.90 -2.72 15.04
CA ARG A 176 12.65 -3.94 15.37
C ARG A 176 11.83 -5.20 15.17
N ILE A 177 10.54 -5.17 15.54
CA ILE A 177 9.63 -6.33 15.33
C ILE A 177 9.47 -6.58 13.83
N ILE A 178 9.22 -5.53 13.04
CA ILE A 178 9.08 -5.64 11.58
C ILE A 178 10.36 -6.24 10.97
N ASN A 179 11.52 -5.68 11.28
CA ASN A 179 12.81 -6.16 10.77
C ASN A 179 13.08 -7.61 11.17
N GLU A 180 12.74 -8.02 12.39
CA GLU A 180 12.90 -9.41 12.86
C GLU A 180 12.07 -10.37 12.01
N VAL A 181 10.81 -10.01 11.71
CA VAL A 181 9.95 -10.83 10.87
C VAL A 181 10.48 -10.87 9.43
N GLU A 182 10.80 -9.71 8.84
CA GLU A 182 11.26 -9.63 7.45
C GLU A 182 12.59 -10.36 7.22
N ASN A 183 13.48 -10.42 8.21
CA ASN A 183 14.76 -11.12 8.10
C ASN A 183 14.68 -12.64 8.36
N ASN A 184 13.68 -13.11 9.12
CA ASN A 184 13.66 -14.48 9.61
C ASN A 184 12.41 -15.29 9.19
N PHE A 185 11.46 -14.69 8.46
CA PHE A 185 10.24 -15.36 8.02
C PHE A 185 10.07 -15.28 6.50
N ASP A 186 10.70 -16.21 5.78
CA ASP A 186 10.72 -16.22 4.31
C ASP A 186 9.33 -16.36 3.66
N ASN A 187 8.31 -16.84 4.38
CA ASN A 187 6.97 -17.04 3.83
C ASN A 187 6.21 -15.74 3.50
N ILE A 188 6.70 -14.58 3.94
CA ILE A 188 6.15 -13.29 3.48
C ILE A 188 6.53 -12.98 2.04
N TYR A 189 7.61 -13.58 1.57
CA TYR A 189 8.13 -13.35 0.24
C TYR A 189 7.47 -14.27 -0.80
N VAL A 190 7.37 -13.75 -2.01
CA VAL A 190 6.99 -14.52 -3.19
C VAL A 190 5.55 -15.02 -3.18
N LYS A 191 4.60 -14.10 -3.21
CA LYS A 191 3.22 -14.42 -3.57
C LYS A 191 3.11 -14.79 -5.04
N GLU A 192 2.36 -15.86 -5.32
CA GLU A 192 2.13 -16.34 -6.69
C GLU A 192 0.77 -15.87 -7.22
N THR A 193 0.53 -14.56 -7.30
CA THR A 193 -0.68 -14.06 -7.96
C THR A 193 -0.44 -14.01 -9.46
N LEU A 194 -0.95 -15.02 -10.15
CA LEU A 194 -0.79 -15.13 -11.60
C LEU A 194 -1.56 -14.03 -12.35
N PRO A 195 -0.97 -13.43 -13.39
CA PRO A 195 -1.65 -12.47 -14.25
C PRO A 195 -2.87 -13.06 -14.94
N LYS A 196 -4.00 -12.34 -14.92
CA LYS A 196 -5.25 -12.77 -15.57
C LYS A 196 -5.21 -12.39 -17.05
N LYS A 197 -5.38 -13.39 -17.96
CA LYS A 197 -5.33 -13.20 -19.44
C LYS A 197 -6.31 -12.15 -19.97
N ASN A 198 -7.43 -11.93 -19.30
CA ASN A 198 -8.46 -10.99 -19.73
C ASN A 198 -8.22 -9.55 -19.23
N ASN A 199 -7.08 -9.28 -18.56
CA ASN A 199 -6.74 -7.93 -18.10
C ASN A 199 -6.12 -7.14 -19.26
N GLU A 200 -6.57 -5.90 -19.46
CA GLU A 200 -5.99 -4.97 -20.45
C GLU A 200 -4.47 -4.73 -20.24
N ARG A 201 -3.97 -4.96 -19.02
CA ARG A 201 -2.56 -4.84 -18.64
C ARG A 201 -1.85 -6.18 -18.51
N PHE A 202 -2.39 -7.25 -19.10
CA PHE A 202 -1.85 -8.60 -18.97
C PHE A 202 -0.34 -8.69 -19.27
N ILE A 203 0.15 -7.98 -20.30
CA ILE A 203 1.58 -7.97 -20.66
C ILE A 203 2.39 -7.34 -19.53
N THR A 204 2.00 -6.16 -19.04
CA THR A 204 2.67 -5.49 -17.91
C THR A 204 2.64 -6.35 -16.64
N ASP A 205 1.50 -6.92 -16.30
CA ASP A 205 1.34 -7.79 -15.15
C ASP A 205 2.21 -9.04 -15.26
N SER A 206 2.31 -9.62 -16.48
CA SER A 206 3.18 -10.76 -16.75
C SER A 206 4.66 -10.41 -16.61
N ILE A 207 5.07 -9.23 -17.04
CA ILE A 207 6.45 -8.75 -16.85
C ILE A 207 6.72 -8.58 -15.36
N CYS A 208 5.87 -7.89 -14.61
CA CYS A 208 6.04 -7.70 -13.16
C CYS A 208 6.16 -9.03 -12.41
N PHE A 209 5.29 -10.00 -12.75
CA PHE A 209 5.34 -11.34 -12.19
C PHE A 209 6.68 -12.02 -12.49
N ASN A 210 7.09 -12.05 -13.76
CA ASN A 210 8.34 -12.70 -14.17
C ASN A 210 9.59 -12.00 -13.60
N VAL A 211 9.56 -10.67 -13.45
CA VAL A 211 10.63 -9.91 -12.80
C VAL A 211 10.86 -10.39 -11.38
N CYS A 212 9.79 -10.53 -10.57
CA CYS A 212 9.90 -11.00 -9.19
C CYS A 212 10.42 -12.44 -9.11
N ARG A 213 9.95 -13.31 -10.02
CA ARG A 213 10.43 -14.71 -10.12
C ARG A 213 11.89 -14.79 -10.53
N LEU A 214 12.26 -13.99 -11.52
CA LEU A 214 13.65 -13.95 -11.97
C LEU A 214 14.55 -13.39 -10.88
N ALA A 215 14.14 -12.30 -10.23
CA ALA A 215 14.88 -11.69 -9.13
C ALA A 215 15.19 -12.70 -8.01
N GLN A 216 14.19 -13.47 -7.60
CA GLN A 216 14.37 -14.54 -6.61
C GLN A 216 15.34 -15.62 -7.10
N ARG A 217 15.20 -16.06 -8.37
CA ARG A 217 15.99 -17.17 -8.91
C ARG A 217 17.47 -16.84 -9.10
N VAL A 218 17.76 -15.58 -9.43
CA VAL A 218 19.13 -15.11 -9.66
C VAL A 218 19.68 -14.32 -8.46
N GLU A 219 18.95 -14.28 -7.36
CA GLU A 219 19.30 -13.55 -6.13
C GLU A 219 19.64 -12.08 -6.41
N ALA A 220 18.82 -11.44 -7.26
CA ALA A 220 19.06 -10.06 -7.62
C ALA A 220 18.99 -9.15 -6.39
N LYS A 221 19.96 -8.25 -6.24
CA LYS A 221 20.02 -7.26 -5.16
C LYS A 221 18.82 -6.35 -5.19
N ALA A 222 18.42 -5.87 -6.38
CA ALA A 222 17.34 -4.93 -6.53
C ALA A 222 16.54 -5.12 -7.84
N ILE A 223 15.28 -4.69 -7.79
CA ILE A 223 14.41 -4.46 -8.94
C ILE A 223 14.25 -2.96 -9.10
N ILE A 224 14.66 -2.45 -10.25
CA ILE A 224 14.56 -1.04 -10.60
C ILE A 224 13.39 -0.86 -11.55
N THR A 225 12.50 0.07 -11.24
CA THR A 225 11.39 0.41 -12.14
C THR A 225 11.34 1.90 -12.43
N MET A 226 11.24 2.23 -13.72
CA MET A 226 10.92 3.58 -14.17
C MET A 226 9.43 3.63 -14.47
N THR A 227 8.72 4.49 -13.79
CA THR A 227 7.26 4.57 -13.93
C THR A 227 6.75 6.00 -13.85
N HIS A 228 5.73 6.30 -14.64
CA HIS A 228 5.02 7.58 -14.60
C HIS A 228 3.79 7.54 -13.70
N SER A 229 3.07 6.42 -13.71
CA SER A 229 1.80 6.25 -12.96
C SER A 229 1.94 5.47 -11.64
N GLY A 230 3.10 4.82 -11.42
CA GLY A 230 3.32 3.94 -10.26
C GLY A 230 2.78 2.52 -10.41
N TYR A 231 2.02 2.21 -11.46
CA TYR A 231 1.37 0.90 -11.62
C TYR A 231 2.33 -0.28 -11.46
N THR A 232 3.49 -0.21 -12.10
CA THR A 232 4.52 -1.25 -12.03
C THR A 232 5.04 -1.43 -10.59
N ALA A 233 5.23 -0.33 -9.85
CA ALA A 233 5.66 -0.37 -8.47
C ALA A 233 4.65 -1.11 -7.57
N TYR A 234 3.35 -0.78 -7.69
CA TYR A 234 2.30 -1.50 -6.97
C TYR A 234 2.27 -3.00 -7.31
N LYS A 235 2.40 -3.34 -8.59
CA LYS A 235 2.38 -4.73 -9.04
C LYS A 235 3.61 -5.53 -8.60
N ILE A 236 4.79 -4.96 -8.64
CA ILE A 236 6.02 -5.60 -8.13
C ILE A 236 5.91 -5.77 -6.63
N SER A 237 5.56 -4.72 -5.88
CA SER A 237 5.41 -4.79 -4.43
C SER A 237 4.40 -5.84 -3.99
N SER A 238 3.26 -5.96 -4.68
CA SER A 238 2.22 -6.96 -4.33
C SER A 238 2.69 -8.42 -4.48
N GLN A 239 3.75 -8.68 -5.25
CA GLN A 239 4.38 -9.99 -5.36
C GLN A 239 5.38 -10.27 -4.23
N ARG A 240 5.67 -9.28 -3.38
CA ARG A 240 6.60 -9.39 -2.24
C ARG A 240 7.96 -9.98 -2.64
N PRO A 241 8.72 -9.38 -3.57
CA PRO A 241 10.07 -9.86 -3.87
C PRO A 241 10.99 -9.64 -2.67
N LYS A 242 11.97 -10.52 -2.46
CA LYS A 242 13.01 -10.32 -1.45
C LYS A 242 14.00 -9.22 -1.82
N SER A 243 14.14 -8.95 -3.12
CA SER A 243 14.94 -7.86 -3.67
C SER A 243 14.35 -6.50 -3.35
N GLU A 244 15.18 -5.50 -3.06
CA GLU A 244 14.74 -4.11 -2.86
C GLU A 244 14.09 -3.56 -4.13
N ILE A 245 13.07 -2.71 -3.96
CA ILE A 245 12.33 -2.12 -5.09
C ILE A 245 12.66 -0.64 -5.17
N PHE A 246 13.43 -0.24 -6.18
CA PHE A 246 13.77 1.15 -6.43
C PHE A 246 12.91 1.73 -7.55
N VAL A 247 12.18 2.80 -7.24
CA VAL A 247 11.26 3.45 -8.17
C VAL A 247 11.78 4.82 -8.56
N PHE A 248 11.99 5.02 -9.84
CA PHE A 248 12.42 6.29 -10.42
C PHE A 248 11.28 6.95 -11.19
N SER A 249 11.02 8.22 -10.90
CA SER A 249 9.98 8.99 -11.58
C SER A 249 10.26 10.49 -11.57
N SER A 250 9.84 11.18 -12.60
CA SER A 250 9.81 12.66 -12.65
C SER A 250 8.59 13.25 -11.96
N ASN A 251 7.62 12.42 -11.58
CA ASN A 251 6.39 12.84 -10.90
C ASN A 251 6.60 12.85 -9.38
N LYS A 252 6.92 14.01 -8.81
CA LYS A 252 7.16 14.17 -7.37
C LYS A 252 5.98 13.72 -6.49
N LYS A 253 4.74 13.99 -6.94
CA LYS A 253 3.55 13.56 -6.20
C LYS A 253 3.42 12.04 -6.14
N LEU A 254 3.78 11.34 -7.22
CA LEU A 254 3.81 9.88 -7.23
C LEU A 254 4.80 9.34 -6.19
N LEU A 255 5.98 9.97 -6.06
CA LEU A 255 7.01 9.53 -5.11
C LEU A 255 6.49 9.56 -3.68
N SER A 256 5.80 10.65 -3.27
CA SER A 256 5.16 10.74 -1.95
C SER A 256 4.04 9.70 -1.79
N THR A 257 3.22 9.50 -2.83
CA THR A 257 2.13 8.52 -2.81
C THR A 257 2.64 7.09 -2.61
N LEU A 258 3.77 6.74 -3.20
CA LEU A 258 4.37 5.41 -3.11
C LEU A 258 5.03 5.09 -1.76
N SER A 259 5.21 6.07 -0.87
CA SER A 259 5.74 5.82 0.47
C SER A 259 4.84 4.94 1.36
N LEU A 260 3.58 4.72 0.96
CA LEU A 260 2.67 3.76 1.60
C LEU A 260 2.85 2.31 1.10
N VAL A 261 3.64 2.10 0.05
CA VAL A 261 3.76 0.79 -0.63
C VAL A 261 4.93 0.01 -0.06
N TRP A 262 4.69 -1.22 0.33
CA TRP A 262 5.70 -2.09 0.95
C TRP A 262 6.94 -2.27 0.06
N GLY A 263 8.12 -2.18 0.68
CA GLY A 263 9.41 -2.47 0.06
C GLY A 263 9.86 -1.48 -1.02
N VAL A 264 9.14 -0.36 -1.21
CA VAL A 264 9.41 0.62 -2.26
C VAL A 264 10.23 1.79 -1.72
N SER A 265 11.39 2.02 -2.33
CA SER A 265 12.19 3.24 -2.16
C SER A 265 12.11 4.09 -3.42
N THR A 266 11.78 5.39 -3.26
CA THR A 266 11.47 6.27 -4.39
C THR A 266 12.56 7.31 -4.63
N PHE A 267 12.88 7.57 -5.90
CA PHE A 267 13.88 8.54 -6.33
C PHE A 267 13.34 9.47 -7.40
N TYR A 268 13.59 10.76 -7.24
CA TYR A 268 13.28 11.73 -8.28
C TYR A 268 14.28 11.64 -9.41
N TYR A 269 13.79 11.40 -10.62
CA TYR A 269 14.61 11.33 -11.81
C TYR A 269 13.86 11.92 -13.02
N ASN A 270 14.41 12.97 -13.63
CA ASN A 270 13.79 13.69 -14.74
C ASN A 270 14.67 13.80 -15.99
N LYS A 271 15.80 13.07 -16.01
CA LYS A 271 16.64 13.04 -17.20
C LYS A 271 16.12 11.97 -18.16
N THR A 272 15.85 12.35 -19.41
CA THR A 272 15.36 11.43 -20.43
C THR A 272 16.28 11.55 -21.63
N ILE A 273 17.27 10.67 -21.70
CA ILE A 273 18.27 10.68 -22.79
C ILE A 273 18.01 9.45 -23.69
N SER A 274 18.50 8.29 -23.27
CA SER A 274 18.23 7.00 -23.90
C SER A 274 18.07 5.96 -22.81
N THR A 275 17.52 4.80 -23.14
CA THR A 275 17.32 3.73 -22.17
C THR A 275 18.63 3.30 -21.52
N ASP A 276 19.70 3.12 -22.32
CA ASP A 276 20.98 2.66 -21.79
C ASP A 276 21.68 3.71 -20.94
N HIS A 277 21.67 4.98 -21.34
CA HIS A 277 22.19 6.07 -20.52
C HIS A 277 21.41 6.24 -19.23
N THR A 278 20.09 6.11 -19.27
CA THR A 278 19.24 6.21 -18.09
C THR A 278 19.53 5.07 -17.09
N ILE A 279 19.67 3.83 -17.58
CA ILE A 279 20.03 2.69 -16.73
C ILE A 279 21.41 2.91 -16.11
N ALA A 280 22.41 3.35 -16.89
CA ALA A 280 23.75 3.63 -16.38
C ALA A 280 23.75 4.74 -15.30
N ASP A 281 23.00 5.83 -15.53
CA ASP A 281 22.88 6.95 -14.59
C ASP A 281 22.22 6.50 -13.26
N ILE A 282 21.15 5.72 -13.34
CA ILE A 282 20.45 5.16 -12.18
C ILE A 282 21.35 4.19 -11.41
N THR A 283 22.05 3.31 -12.11
CA THR A 283 23.00 2.37 -11.51
C THR A 283 24.11 3.10 -10.76
N HIS A 284 24.67 4.14 -11.37
CA HIS A 284 25.66 4.98 -10.73
C HIS A 284 25.12 5.70 -9.50
N LEU A 285 23.87 6.19 -9.55
CA LEU A 285 23.21 6.83 -8.40
C LEU A 285 23.06 5.85 -7.23
N LEU A 286 22.55 4.63 -7.48
CA LEU A 286 22.36 3.63 -6.44
C LEU A 286 23.67 3.21 -5.78
N LYS A 287 24.75 3.08 -6.58
CA LYS A 287 26.10 2.80 -6.07
C LYS A 287 26.62 3.95 -5.22
N LYS A 288 26.49 5.20 -5.68
CA LYS A 288 26.92 6.39 -4.96
C LYS A 288 26.22 6.56 -3.61
N GLU A 289 24.93 6.26 -3.54
CA GLU A 289 24.13 6.37 -2.32
C GLU A 289 24.26 5.13 -1.41
N GLY A 290 25.06 4.12 -1.81
CA GLY A 290 25.34 2.93 -1.00
C GLY A 290 24.22 1.87 -0.98
N TYR A 291 23.27 1.93 -1.92
CA TYR A 291 22.21 0.93 -2.05
C TYR A 291 22.65 -0.32 -2.82
N ALA A 292 23.73 -0.23 -3.55
CA ALA A 292 24.26 -1.35 -4.33
C ALA A 292 25.78 -1.21 -4.52
N GLU A 293 26.46 -2.35 -4.72
CA GLU A 293 27.91 -2.45 -4.84
C GLU A 293 28.31 -3.03 -6.21
N SER A 294 29.60 -2.87 -6.59
CA SER A 294 30.12 -3.52 -7.80
C SER A 294 29.97 -5.03 -7.71
N GLY A 295 29.47 -5.64 -8.78
CA GLY A 295 29.19 -7.06 -8.88
C GLY A 295 27.74 -7.45 -8.50
N ASP A 296 26.97 -6.55 -7.90
CA ASP A 296 25.55 -6.82 -7.63
C ASP A 296 24.76 -6.96 -8.95
N LEU A 297 23.87 -7.94 -8.97
CA LEU A 297 22.94 -8.15 -10.07
C LEU A 297 21.64 -7.37 -9.81
N ILE A 298 21.21 -6.58 -10.77
CA ILE A 298 19.97 -5.80 -10.73
C ILE A 298 19.07 -6.11 -11.92
N ILE A 299 17.77 -5.95 -11.74
CA ILE A 299 16.79 -6.11 -12.81
C ILE A 299 16.10 -4.78 -13.07
N ASN A 300 16.21 -4.29 -14.32
CA ASN A 300 15.58 -3.06 -14.74
C ASN A 300 14.28 -3.33 -15.47
N THR A 301 13.22 -2.56 -15.14
CA THR A 301 11.93 -2.57 -15.84
C THR A 301 11.54 -1.18 -16.29
N ALA A 302 11.08 -1.06 -17.52
CA ALA A 302 10.64 0.21 -18.08
C ALA A 302 9.63 0.00 -19.23
N SER A 303 9.08 1.11 -19.71
CA SER A 303 8.43 1.20 -21.02
C SER A 303 9.47 1.59 -22.07
N ILE A 304 9.53 0.89 -23.17
CA ILE A 304 10.36 1.26 -24.31
C ILE A 304 9.43 1.58 -25.49
N PRO A 305 9.56 2.76 -26.13
CA PRO A 305 10.49 3.87 -25.83
C PRO A 305 10.18 4.58 -24.49
N LEU A 306 11.22 5.03 -23.76
CA LEU A 306 11.07 5.71 -22.46
C LEU A 306 10.27 7.02 -22.54
N LEU A 307 10.30 7.69 -23.70
CA LEU A 307 9.60 8.95 -23.96
C LEU A 307 8.08 8.78 -24.13
N GLU A 308 7.63 7.58 -24.47
CA GLU A 308 6.21 7.26 -24.54
C GLU A 308 5.73 6.79 -23.18
N ASN A 309 4.73 7.47 -22.60
CA ASN A 309 4.09 7.07 -21.35
C ASN A 309 3.33 5.74 -21.52
N GLY A 310 4.04 4.73 -22.00
CA GLY A 310 3.52 3.41 -22.33
C GLY A 310 3.41 2.47 -21.14
N LYS A 311 2.85 1.30 -21.41
CA LYS A 311 2.81 0.19 -20.45
C LYS A 311 4.19 -0.46 -20.40
N THR A 312 4.65 -0.86 -19.19
CA THR A 312 5.94 -1.58 -19.01
C THR A 312 6.00 -2.79 -19.95
N ASN A 313 7.02 -2.83 -20.79
CA ASN A 313 7.23 -3.83 -21.84
C ASN A 313 8.67 -4.37 -21.90
N MET A 314 9.55 -3.93 -20.96
CA MET A 314 10.97 -4.33 -20.91
C MET A 314 11.33 -4.91 -19.54
N LEU A 315 12.20 -5.92 -19.59
CA LEU A 315 12.96 -6.48 -18.48
C LEU A 315 14.42 -6.62 -18.96
N LYS A 316 15.38 -6.05 -18.21
CA LYS A 316 16.81 -6.13 -18.50
C LYS A 316 17.60 -6.42 -17.24
N LEU A 317 18.42 -7.49 -17.27
CA LEU A 317 19.40 -7.78 -16.23
C LEU A 317 20.67 -6.96 -16.50
N SER A 318 21.30 -6.50 -15.44
CA SER A 318 22.57 -5.78 -15.49
C SER A 318 23.37 -6.05 -14.24
N TYR A 319 24.67 -6.18 -14.37
CA TYR A 319 25.59 -6.10 -13.25
C TYR A 319 25.96 -4.63 -12.99
N ILE A 320 26.23 -4.33 -11.73
CA ILE A 320 26.77 -3.02 -11.34
C ILE A 320 28.29 -3.07 -11.50
N ASP A 321 28.82 -2.17 -12.32
CA ASP A 321 30.24 -2.04 -12.59
C ASP A 321 31.03 -1.42 -11.43
#